data_6550ad543d667f15555a6ec2607e92d6
#
_entry.id   6550ad543d667f15555a6ec2607e92d6
#
_cell.length_a   1.000
_cell.length_b   1.000
_cell.length_c   1.000
_cell.angle_alpha   90.00
_cell.angle_beta   90.00
_cell.angle_gamma   90.00
#
_symmetry.space_group_name_H-M   'P 1'
#
loop_
_entity.id
_entity.type
_entity.pdbx_description
1 polymer ?
#
loop_
_entity_poly.entity_id
_entity_poly.type
_entity_poly.pdbx_seq_one_letter_code
_entity_poly.pdbx_strand_id
1 'polypeptide(L)'
;IYLGTKAVVEALNNSFDWLHTNRKNPVLVYAGHNIGEDYLYELCEILKGKQFGLINISKSGTTTEPALAFRMLKKQLEDAVGKEEAKHRIVAITDAKRGALRTLADQEGYKTFIIPDNVGGRFSVLTPVGLLPIAVAGISIRDLVAGAISMEKATDVSVPFAENMAEIYAATRNELYKSGK
;
A
#
# COMPACT_ATOMS: atom_id res chain seq x y z
N ILE A 1 0.84 -5.86 -3.71
CA ILE A 1 1.05 -5.05 -2.49
C ILE A 1 0.04 -3.90 -2.40
N TYR A 2 -0.13 -3.05 -3.41
CA TYR A 2 -0.99 -1.86 -3.35
C TYR A 2 -2.50 -2.16 -3.29
N LEU A 3 -2.96 -3.33 -3.74
CA LEU A 3 -4.39 -3.67 -3.86
C LEU A 3 -5.15 -3.59 -2.54
N GLY A 4 -4.56 -4.04 -1.44
CA GLY A 4 -5.20 -3.96 -0.12
C GLY A 4 -5.40 -2.52 0.33
N THR A 5 -4.40 -1.66 0.14
CA THR A 5 -4.51 -0.23 0.40
C THR A 5 -5.59 0.41 -0.48
N LYS A 6 -5.56 0.12 -1.78
CA LYS A 6 -6.54 0.64 -2.74
C LYS A 6 -7.97 0.24 -2.35
N ALA A 7 -8.17 -1.03 -2.00
CA ALA A 7 -9.48 -1.53 -1.58
C ALA A 7 -10.03 -0.78 -0.35
N VAL A 8 -9.20 -0.57 0.68
CA VAL A 8 -9.62 0.16 1.88
C VAL A 8 -9.92 1.63 1.58
N VAL A 9 -9.04 2.28 0.81
CA VAL A 9 -9.21 3.70 0.46
C VAL A 9 -10.46 3.92 -0.39
N GLU A 10 -10.71 3.08 -1.39
CA GLU A 10 -11.89 3.18 -2.25
C GLU A 10 -13.19 2.82 -1.51
N ALA A 11 -13.14 1.89 -0.55
CA ALA A 11 -14.32 1.53 0.24
C ALA A 11 -14.74 2.61 1.25
N LEU A 12 -13.79 3.39 1.76
CA LEU A 12 -14.02 4.32 2.86
C LEU A 12 -13.99 5.81 2.47
N ASN A 13 -13.43 6.15 1.31
CA ASN A 13 -13.42 7.51 0.80
C ASN A 13 -14.55 7.75 -0.21
N ASN A 14 -14.87 9.02 -0.43
CA ASN A 14 -15.76 9.41 -1.50
C ASN A 14 -15.14 9.07 -2.87
N SER A 15 -15.90 8.45 -3.76
CA SER A 15 -15.45 8.06 -5.11
C SER A 15 -14.90 9.24 -5.94
N PHE A 16 -15.30 10.45 -5.63
CA PHE A 16 -14.90 11.69 -6.31
C PHE A 16 -14.01 12.58 -5.44
N ASP A 17 -13.40 12.03 -4.39
CA ASP A 17 -12.55 12.80 -3.46
C ASP A 17 -11.41 13.56 -4.19
N TRP A 18 -10.89 12.98 -5.25
CA TRP A 18 -9.86 13.59 -6.10
C TRP A 18 -10.29 14.89 -6.81
N LEU A 19 -11.61 15.14 -6.95
CA LEU A 19 -12.16 16.41 -7.50
C LEU A 19 -12.32 17.49 -6.42
N HIS A 20 -12.35 17.16 -5.15
CA HIS A 20 -12.50 18.16 -4.09
C HIS A 20 -11.29 19.09 -4.00
N THR A 21 -11.52 20.39 -3.96
CA THR A 21 -10.48 21.42 -3.83
C THR A 21 -10.01 21.62 -2.39
N ASN A 22 -10.90 21.39 -1.41
CA ASN A 22 -10.66 21.63 0.03
C ASN A 22 -10.37 20.33 0.79
N ARG A 23 -9.55 19.44 0.23
CA ARG A 23 -9.15 18.21 0.90
C ARG A 23 -8.28 18.48 2.11
N LYS A 24 -8.53 17.73 3.19
CA LYS A 24 -7.68 17.74 4.39
C LYS A 24 -6.49 16.80 4.27
N ASN A 25 -6.61 15.76 3.44
CA ASN A 25 -5.62 14.70 3.29
C ASN A 25 -5.11 14.62 1.83
N PRO A 26 -3.88 14.12 1.62
CA PRO A 26 -3.35 13.90 0.29
C PRO A 26 -4.17 12.87 -0.52
N VAL A 27 -4.18 13.04 -1.84
CA VAL A 27 -4.65 11.98 -2.76
C VAL A 27 -3.56 10.90 -2.86
N LEU A 28 -3.94 9.64 -2.73
CA LEU A 28 -3.07 8.53 -3.03
C LEU A 28 -3.12 8.20 -4.51
N VAL A 29 -1.97 8.22 -5.14
CA VAL A 29 -1.79 7.78 -6.53
C VAL A 29 -0.85 6.57 -6.53
N TYR A 30 -1.19 5.56 -7.32
CA TYR A 30 -0.45 4.30 -7.36
C TYR A 30 0.41 4.24 -8.62
N ALA A 31 1.71 3.98 -8.45
CA ALA A 31 2.65 3.82 -9.56
C ALA A 31 3.48 2.53 -9.38
N GLY A 32 4.00 1.98 -10.48
CA GLY A 32 4.77 0.74 -10.45
C GLY A 32 3.91 -0.52 -10.32
N HIS A 33 2.67 -0.47 -10.75
CA HIS A 33 1.78 -1.63 -10.88
C HIS A 33 1.76 -2.21 -12.30
N ASN A 34 2.37 -1.51 -13.23
CA ASN A 34 2.63 -1.90 -14.61
C ASN A 34 3.91 -1.21 -15.12
N ILE A 35 4.32 -1.53 -16.33
CA ILE A 35 5.47 -0.91 -17.03
C ILE A 35 5.03 -0.07 -18.24
N GLY A 36 3.74 0.29 -18.31
CA GLY A 36 3.21 1.16 -19.36
C GLY A 36 3.83 2.55 -19.30
N GLU A 37 4.44 2.98 -20.37
CA GLU A 37 5.13 4.27 -20.41
C GLU A 37 4.14 5.44 -20.36
N ASP A 38 3.00 5.33 -21.04
CA ASP A 38 1.97 6.39 -21.09
C ASP A 38 1.49 6.77 -19.68
N TYR A 39 1.13 5.77 -18.88
CA TYR A 39 0.67 6.01 -17.51
C TYR A 39 1.70 6.75 -16.66
N LEU A 40 2.97 6.33 -16.75
CA LEU A 40 4.03 6.94 -15.95
C LEU A 40 4.39 8.33 -16.47
N TYR A 41 4.36 8.52 -17.80
CA TYR A 41 4.56 9.81 -18.42
C TYR A 41 3.46 10.81 -17.99
N GLU A 42 2.19 10.45 -18.13
CA GLU A 42 1.05 11.28 -17.72
C GLU A 42 1.11 11.62 -16.21
N LEU A 43 1.48 10.66 -15.38
CA LEU A 43 1.68 10.89 -13.95
C LEU A 43 2.80 11.93 -13.70
N CYS A 44 3.93 11.79 -14.38
CA CYS A 44 5.03 12.75 -14.26
C CYS A 44 4.60 14.14 -14.71
N GLU A 45 3.82 14.26 -15.80
CA GLU A 45 3.30 15.55 -16.28
C GLU A 45 2.36 16.20 -15.25
N ILE A 46 1.41 15.44 -14.69
CA ILE A 46 0.44 15.99 -13.72
C ILE A 46 1.10 16.39 -12.39
N LEU A 47 2.23 15.78 -12.04
CA LEU A 47 2.97 16.10 -10.82
C LEU A 47 3.86 17.36 -10.95
N LYS A 48 4.07 17.88 -12.16
CA LYS A 48 4.83 19.12 -12.36
C LYS A 48 4.21 20.28 -11.58
N GLY A 49 5.02 20.95 -10.76
CA GLY A 49 4.58 22.06 -9.91
C GLY A 49 3.70 21.68 -8.73
N LYS A 50 3.46 20.38 -8.48
CA LYS A 50 2.70 19.93 -7.33
C LYS A 50 3.63 19.49 -6.18
N GLN A 51 3.12 19.62 -4.96
CA GLN A 51 3.76 19.06 -3.78
C GLN A 51 3.39 17.58 -3.65
N PHE A 52 4.38 16.69 -3.61
CA PHE A 52 4.15 15.27 -3.43
C PHE A 52 5.25 14.61 -2.59
N GLY A 53 4.98 13.42 -2.10
CA GLY A 53 5.94 12.53 -1.44
C GLY A 53 5.80 11.11 -1.99
N LEU A 54 6.75 10.25 -1.67
CA LEU A 54 6.82 8.88 -2.18
C LEU A 54 6.79 7.88 -1.02
N ILE A 55 5.93 6.87 -1.13
CA ILE A 55 5.96 5.68 -0.29
C ILE A 55 6.38 4.52 -1.18
N ASN A 56 7.66 4.16 -1.13
CA ASN A 56 8.19 3.04 -1.92
C ASN A 56 8.10 1.74 -1.12
N ILE A 57 7.34 0.78 -1.64
CA ILE A 57 7.04 -0.48 -0.95
C ILE A 57 7.55 -1.66 -1.77
N SER A 58 8.62 -2.28 -1.31
CA SER A 58 9.18 -3.49 -1.93
C SER A 58 10.03 -4.26 -0.94
N LYS A 59 9.75 -5.54 -0.73
CA LYS A 59 10.53 -6.37 0.21
C LYS A 59 11.96 -6.56 -0.28
N SER A 60 12.15 -6.96 -1.53
CA SER A 60 13.47 -7.15 -2.13
C SER A 60 14.10 -5.86 -2.67
N GLY A 61 13.28 -4.91 -3.12
CA GLY A 61 13.72 -3.73 -3.86
C GLY A 61 14.13 -4.02 -5.31
N THR A 62 13.97 -5.26 -5.78
CA THR A 62 14.40 -5.69 -7.13
C THR A 62 13.25 -5.95 -8.10
N THR A 63 11.99 -5.77 -7.65
CA THR A 63 10.83 -5.87 -8.53
C THR A 63 10.88 -4.73 -9.54
N THR A 64 10.84 -5.05 -10.83
CA THR A 64 11.15 -4.13 -11.93
C THR A 64 10.19 -2.95 -11.99
N GLU A 65 8.89 -3.20 -11.96
CA GLU A 65 7.86 -2.17 -12.13
C GLU A 65 7.94 -1.06 -11.07
N PRO A 66 7.92 -1.36 -9.77
CA PRO A 66 8.05 -0.33 -8.75
C PRO A 66 9.44 0.32 -8.72
N ALA A 67 10.50 -0.41 -9.13
CA ALA A 67 11.85 0.16 -9.18
C ALA A 67 11.98 1.22 -10.28
N LEU A 68 11.41 0.96 -11.47
CA LEU A 68 11.38 1.93 -12.57
C LEU A 68 10.58 3.17 -12.20
N ALA A 69 9.34 2.99 -11.70
CA ALA A 69 8.50 4.09 -11.28
C ALA A 69 9.17 4.92 -10.18
N PHE A 70 9.76 4.27 -9.18
CA PHE A 70 10.46 4.96 -8.10
C PHE A 70 11.65 5.77 -8.60
N ARG A 71 12.46 5.22 -9.51
CA ARG A 71 13.61 5.92 -10.09
C ARG A 71 13.21 7.23 -10.78
N MET A 72 12.14 7.20 -11.57
CA MET A 72 11.65 8.37 -12.29
C MET A 72 11.04 9.41 -11.34
N LEU A 73 10.15 8.98 -10.45
CA LEU A 73 9.48 9.88 -9.52
C LEU A 73 10.44 10.46 -8.46
N LYS A 74 11.43 9.67 -7.99
CA LYS A 74 12.51 10.16 -7.13
C LYS A 74 13.27 11.29 -7.81
N LYS A 75 13.70 11.06 -9.07
CA LYS A 75 14.42 12.09 -9.81
C LYS A 75 13.59 13.37 -9.95
N GLN A 76 12.32 13.27 -10.32
CA GLN A 76 11.44 14.42 -10.44
C GLN A 76 11.27 15.17 -9.11
N LEU A 77 11.16 14.45 -8.00
CA LEU A 77 11.08 15.04 -6.67
C LEU A 77 12.37 15.77 -6.32
N GLU A 78 13.52 15.13 -6.54
CA GLU A 78 14.84 15.73 -6.29
C GLU A 78 15.09 16.98 -7.16
N ASP A 79 14.67 16.95 -8.43
CA ASP A 79 14.79 18.10 -9.32
C ASP A 79 13.87 19.27 -8.87
N ALA A 80 12.74 18.96 -8.23
CA ALA A 80 11.79 19.99 -7.79
C ALA A 80 12.15 20.63 -6.44
N VAL A 81 12.70 19.89 -5.48
CA VAL A 81 12.90 20.36 -4.10
C VAL A 81 14.34 20.19 -3.60
N GLY A 82 15.24 19.60 -4.39
CA GLY A 82 16.60 19.26 -4.00
C GLY A 82 16.68 17.96 -3.19
N LYS A 83 17.86 17.32 -3.18
CA LYS A 83 18.06 16.00 -2.55
C LYS A 83 17.77 15.99 -1.05
N GLU A 84 18.22 17.03 -0.34
CA GLU A 84 18.06 17.10 1.11
C GLU A 84 16.59 17.18 1.54
N GLU A 85 15.77 17.94 0.84
CA GLU A 85 14.35 18.01 1.12
C GLU A 85 13.62 16.75 0.61
N ALA A 86 14.00 16.23 -0.55
CA ALA A 86 13.40 15.03 -1.14
C ALA A 86 13.50 13.81 -0.22
N LYS A 87 14.62 13.60 0.47
CA LYS A 87 14.78 12.47 1.40
C LYS A 87 13.77 12.47 2.54
N HIS A 88 13.31 13.64 2.98
CA HIS A 88 12.31 13.77 4.02
C HIS A 88 10.88 13.50 3.51
N ARG A 89 10.69 13.50 2.19
CA ARG A 89 9.42 13.20 1.52
C ARG A 89 9.36 11.78 0.96
N ILE A 90 10.39 10.95 1.22
CA ILE A 90 10.45 9.56 0.79
C ILE A 90 10.41 8.65 2.02
N VAL A 91 9.49 7.70 1.97
CA VAL A 91 9.41 6.62 2.95
C VAL A 91 9.61 5.30 2.24
N ALA A 92 10.49 4.45 2.76
CA ALA A 92 10.70 3.10 2.26
C ALA A 92 10.09 2.06 3.20
N ILE A 93 9.23 1.19 2.67
CA ILE A 93 8.69 0.03 3.40
C ILE A 93 9.29 -1.22 2.79
N THR A 94 10.20 -1.88 3.51
CA THR A 94 11.07 -2.90 2.96
C THR A 94 11.48 -3.93 4.01
N ASP A 95 12.35 -4.87 3.65
CA ASP A 95 12.97 -5.82 4.57
C ASP A 95 13.76 -5.11 5.69
N ALA A 96 13.88 -5.78 6.83
CA ALA A 96 14.59 -5.23 7.99
C ALA A 96 16.11 -5.09 7.77
N LYS A 97 16.70 -6.01 6.97
CA LYS A 97 18.16 -6.17 6.89
C LYS A 97 18.71 -6.32 5.47
N ARG A 98 17.89 -6.73 4.51
CA ARG A 98 18.33 -7.17 3.18
C ARG A 98 17.56 -6.50 2.05
N GLY A 99 18.14 -6.53 0.87
CA GLY A 99 17.49 -6.09 -0.36
C GLY A 99 17.95 -4.72 -0.84
N ALA A 100 17.80 -4.48 -2.14
CA ALA A 100 18.27 -3.25 -2.78
C ALA A 100 17.60 -2.00 -2.21
N LEU A 101 16.30 -2.07 -1.88
CA LEU A 101 15.61 -0.91 -1.29
C LEU A 101 16.08 -0.65 0.14
N ARG A 102 16.42 -1.70 0.93
CA ARG A 102 17.00 -1.51 2.27
C ARG A 102 18.33 -0.78 2.18
N THR A 103 19.23 -1.27 1.34
CA THR A 103 20.55 -0.67 1.12
C THR A 103 20.42 0.80 0.68
N LEU A 104 19.56 1.06 -0.29
CA LEU A 104 19.32 2.43 -0.78
C LEU A 104 18.76 3.33 0.32
N ALA A 105 17.79 2.85 1.09
CA ALA A 105 17.17 3.65 2.16
C ALA A 105 18.18 4.02 3.26
N ASP A 106 19.10 3.10 3.59
CA ASP A 106 20.15 3.34 4.57
C ASP A 106 21.20 4.35 4.05
N GLN A 107 21.58 4.24 2.77
CA GLN A 107 22.53 5.15 2.13
C GLN A 107 22.00 6.58 1.98
N GLU A 108 20.73 6.71 1.60
CA GLU A 108 20.10 8.02 1.35
C GLU A 108 19.45 8.61 2.61
N GLY A 109 19.35 7.84 3.69
CA GLY A 109 18.76 8.28 4.96
C GLY A 109 17.24 8.39 4.94
N TYR A 110 16.54 7.55 4.18
CA TYR A 110 15.07 7.57 4.13
C TYR A 110 14.46 7.07 5.44
N LYS A 111 13.29 7.61 5.78
CA LYS A 111 12.44 7.01 6.81
C LYS A 111 12.00 5.61 6.38
N THR A 112 12.14 4.63 7.26
CA THR A 112 11.83 3.24 6.92
C THR A 112 10.82 2.62 7.85
N PHE A 113 10.04 1.67 7.29
CA PHE A 113 9.22 0.72 8.03
C PHE A 113 9.52 -0.70 7.54
N ILE A 114 9.31 -1.67 8.40
CA ILE A 114 9.67 -3.06 8.15
C ILE A 114 8.46 -3.85 7.64
N ILE A 115 8.67 -4.64 6.60
CA ILE A 115 7.75 -5.70 6.18
C ILE A 115 8.11 -6.95 7.00
N PRO A 116 7.21 -7.47 7.85
CA PRO A 116 7.49 -8.69 8.62
C PRO A 116 7.84 -9.88 7.71
N ASP A 117 8.83 -10.68 8.11
CA ASP A 117 9.33 -11.80 7.30
C ASP A 117 8.29 -12.89 7.07
N ASN A 118 7.44 -13.13 8.06
CA ASN A 118 6.38 -14.13 8.04
C ASN A 118 5.09 -13.65 7.35
N VAL A 119 5.05 -12.42 6.80
CA VAL A 119 3.88 -11.89 6.10
C VAL A 119 4.16 -11.80 4.60
N GLY A 120 3.38 -12.54 3.83
CA GLY A 120 3.39 -12.45 2.37
C GLY A 120 2.73 -11.16 1.86
N GLY A 121 3.09 -10.72 0.64
CA GLY A 121 2.57 -9.48 0.07
C GLY A 121 1.03 -9.39 0.01
N ARG A 122 0.36 -10.52 -0.22
CA ARG A 122 -1.12 -10.61 -0.29
C ARG A 122 -1.81 -10.39 1.06
N PHE A 123 -1.10 -10.61 2.15
CA PHE A 123 -1.63 -10.56 3.52
C PHE A 123 -1.12 -9.34 4.30
N SER A 124 -0.52 -8.36 3.61
CA SER A 124 0.27 -7.31 4.24
C SER A 124 -0.51 -6.02 4.53
N VAL A 125 -1.81 -5.95 4.25
CA VAL A 125 -2.60 -4.70 4.44
C VAL A 125 -2.60 -4.20 5.88
N LEU A 126 -2.58 -5.11 6.87
CA LEU A 126 -2.53 -4.78 8.30
C LEU A 126 -1.08 -4.64 8.83
N THR A 127 -0.11 -4.54 7.96
CA THR A 127 1.29 -4.19 8.29
C THR A 127 1.56 -2.74 7.84
N PRO A 128 2.75 -2.18 8.07
CA PRO A 128 3.10 -0.86 7.53
C PRO A 128 2.85 -0.70 6.03
N VAL A 129 2.85 -1.80 5.27
CA VAL A 129 2.56 -1.83 3.82
C VAL A 129 1.22 -1.21 3.48
N GLY A 130 0.17 -1.53 4.24
CA GLY A 130 -1.16 -0.95 4.06
C GLY A 130 -1.43 0.20 5.02
N LEU A 131 -1.06 0.03 6.30
CA LEU A 131 -1.42 0.98 7.36
C LEU A 131 -0.86 2.39 7.13
N LEU A 132 0.38 2.51 6.63
CA LEU A 132 0.96 3.83 6.41
C LEU A 132 0.23 4.62 5.32
N PRO A 133 0.06 4.11 4.08
CA PRO A 133 -0.67 4.86 3.06
C PRO A 133 -2.15 5.07 3.43
N ILE A 134 -2.80 4.13 4.12
CA ILE A 134 -4.18 4.30 4.62
C ILE A 134 -4.27 5.46 5.62
N ALA A 135 -3.31 5.56 6.55
CA ALA A 135 -3.23 6.68 7.48
C ALA A 135 -2.97 8.01 6.75
N VAL A 136 -2.13 8.02 5.72
CA VAL A 136 -1.88 9.21 4.88
C VAL A 136 -3.15 9.66 4.15
N ALA A 137 -4.01 8.72 3.75
CA ALA A 137 -5.33 9.04 3.19
C ALA A 137 -6.32 9.60 4.23
N GLY A 138 -5.94 9.66 5.51
CA GLY A 138 -6.77 10.19 6.59
C GLY A 138 -7.76 9.20 7.20
N ILE A 139 -7.63 7.92 6.88
CA ILE A 139 -8.48 6.85 7.39
C ILE A 139 -7.93 6.37 8.74
N SER A 140 -8.81 6.13 9.72
CA SER A 140 -8.44 5.62 11.03
C SER A 140 -7.90 4.19 10.95
N ILE A 141 -6.59 4.04 11.05
CA ILE A 141 -5.97 2.71 11.11
C ILE A 141 -6.28 1.97 12.42
N ARG A 142 -6.65 2.69 13.48
CA ARG A 142 -7.06 2.07 14.74
C ARG A 142 -8.40 1.35 14.58
N ASP A 143 -9.37 1.99 13.92
CA ASP A 143 -10.67 1.39 13.68
C ASP A 143 -10.57 0.22 12.69
N LEU A 144 -9.71 0.35 11.68
CA LEU A 144 -9.42 -0.74 10.76
C LEU A 144 -8.86 -1.97 11.49
N VAL A 145 -7.89 -1.79 12.39
CA VAL A 145 -7.31 -2.87 13.19
C VAL A 145 -8.31 -3.42 14.20
N ALA A 146 -9.13 -2.56 14.81
CA ALA A 146 -10.19 -3.02 15.71
C ALA A 146 -11.22 -3.90 15.00
N GLY A 147 -11.59 -3.55 13.76
CA GLY A 147 -12.43 -4.39 12.91
C GLY A 147 -11.79 -5.76 12.60
N ALA A 148 -10.50 -5.79 12.30
CA ALA A 148 -9.76 -7.02 12.07
C ALA A 148 -9.74 -7.92 13.32
N ILE A 149 -9.48 -7.36 14.50
CA ILE A 149 -9.52 -8.08 15.78
C ILE A 149 -10.93 -8.63 16.07
N SER A 150 -11.97 -7.86 15.78
CA SER A 150 -13.35 -8.32 15.93
C SER A 150 -13.64 -9.51 15.02
N MET A 151 -13.18 -9.46 13.77
CA MET A 151 -13.38 -10.54 12.81
C MET A 151 -12.54 -11.78 13.17
N GLU A 152 -11.32 -11.62 13.64
CA GLU A 152 -10.49 -12.72 14.15
C GLU A 152 -11.25 -13.50 15.22
N LYS A 153 -11.81 -12.82 16.21
CA LYS A 153 -12.60 -13.46 17.27
C LYS A 153 -13.84 -14.19 16.75
N ALA A 154 -14.52 -13.62 15.77
CA ALA A 154 -15.74 -14.19 15.17
C ALA A 154 -15.46 -15.39 14.26
N THR A 155 -14.20 -15.56 13.84
CA THR A 155 -13.77 -16.63 12.92
C THR A 155 -12.69 -17.53 13.53
N ASP A 156 -12.47 -17.44 14.84
CA ASP A 156 -11.55 -18.33 15.56
C ASP A 156 -12.02 -19.79 15.44
N VAL A 157 -11.06 -20.70 15.43
CA VAL A 157 -11.32 -22.15 15.31
C VAL A 157 -12.17 -22.74 16.45
N SER A 158 -12.29 -22.03 17.56
CA SER A 158 -13.15 -22.41 18.69
C SER A 158 -14.62 -22.01 18.49
N VAL A 159 -14.93 -21.16 17.51
CA VAL A 159 -16.31 -20.76 17.17
C VAL A 159 -17.01 -21.91 16.48
N PRO A 160 -18.22 -22.33 16.94
CA PRO A 160 -18.97 -23.40 16.31
C PRO A 160 -19.21 -23.14 14.82
N PHE A 161 -19.13 -24.19 13.98
CA PHE A 161 -19.27 -24.08 12.51
C PHE A 161 -20.48 -23.24 12.09
N ALA A 162 -21.65 -23.47 12.73
CA ALA A 162 -22.89 -22.78 12.39
C ALA A 162 -22.85 -21.25 12.68
N GLU A 163 -21.88 -20.78 13.44
CA GLU A 163 -21.68 -19.37 13.80
C GLU A 163 -20.42 -18.77 13.17
N ASN A 164 -19.53 -19.64 12.63
CA ASN A 164 -18.28 -19.22 12.00
C ASN A 164 -18.46 -18.89 10.52
N MET A 165 -18.61 -17.62 10.21
CA MET A 165 -18.86 -17.16 8.84
C MET A 165 -17.75 -17.53 7.86
N ALA A 166 -16.50 -17.65 8.30
CA ALA A 166 -15.38 -18.06 7.44
C ALA A 166 -15.49 -19.54 7.05
N GLU A 167 -15.85 -20.40 7.99
CA GLU A 167 -16.05 -21.83 7.73
C GLU A 167 -17.28 -22.09 6.86
N ILE A 168 -18.40 -21.41 7.15
CA ILE A 168 -19.63 -21.48 6.32
C ILE A 168 -19.30 -21.03 4.88
N TYR A 169 -18.59 -19.92 4.70
CA TYR A 169 -18.19 -19.44 3.39
C TYR A 169 -17.30 -20.45 2.65
N ALA A 170 -16.30 -21.01 3.33
CA ALA A 170 -15.42 -22.02 2.75
C ALA A 170 -16.18 -23.29 2.32
N ALA A 171 -17.06 -23.80 3.18
CA ALA A 171 -17.90 -24.97 2.88
C ALA A 171 -18.83 -24.70 1.69
N THR A 172 -19.52 -23.56 1.69
CA THR A 172 -20.42 -23.16 0.59
C THR A 172 -19.66 -23.08 -0.73
N ARG A 173 -18.52 -22.43 -0.77
CA ARG A 173 -17.69 -22.36 -1.98
C ARG A 173 -17.24 -23.73 -2.48
N ASN A 174 -16.85 -24.60 -1.57
CA ASN A 174 -16.44 -25.95 -1.92
C ASN A 174 -17.58 -26.77 -2.53
N GLU A 175 -18.79 -26.67 -1.98
CA GLU A 175 -19.98 -27.35 -2.55
C GLU A 175 -20.38 -26.77 -3.90
N LEU A 176 -20.36 -25.46 -4.08
CA LEU A 176 -20.58 -24.84 -5.39
C LEU A 176 -19.56 -25.31 -6.43
N TYR A 177 -18.28 -25.34 -6.07
CA TYR A 177 -17.23 -25.84 -6.94
C TYR A 177 -17.44 -27.30 -7.36
N LYS A 178 -17.77 -28.18 -6.40
CA LYS A 178 -18.09 -29.61 -6.68
C LYS A 178 -19.32 -29.77 -7.58
N SER A 179 -20.27 -28.84 -7.49
CA SER A 179 -21.47 -28.85 -8.34
C SER A 179 -21.26 -28.21 -9.71
N GLY A 180 -20.05 -27.84 -10.05
CA GLY A 180 -19.70 -27.26 -11.35
C GLY A 180 -20.09 -25.78 -11.53
N LYS A 181 -20.26 -25.04 -10.44
CA LYS A 181 -20.59 -23.60 -10.43
C LYS A 181 -19.40 -22.72 -10.03
#